data_88a500d77a40e81e6490446315121180
#
_entry.id   88a500d77a40e81e6490446315121180
#
_cell.length_a   1.000
_cell.length_b   1.000
_cell.length_c   1.000
_cell.angle_alpha   90.00
_cell.angle_beta   90.00
_cell.angle_gamma   90.00
#
_symmetry.space_group_name_H-M   'P 1'
#
loop_
_entity.id
_entity.type
_entity.pdbx_description
1 polymer ?
#
loop_
_entity_poly.entity_id
_entity_poly.type
_entity_poly.pdbx_seq_one_letter_code
_entity_poly.pdbx_strand_id
1 'polypeptide(L)'
;MSLRNYDALSFDVYGTLIDWESGMLAGLRPLTDRLDTEMSDDAVLEMHARHESAAQAWTPARRYADLLATVYRRCAEELGMVASWEECARYGARVPDWPAFPDSADALAYLKQHYRMIVLSNVDNASFAGSAARLGLDWDGVFTAEDVGSYKPAQRNFDYLLAQTGAMGIEKARLLHTAESMFHDHVPARANGLDNAWIYRRHAKQGFGATMDPGALAPTTFRFDSMAEMAAAHERGGA
;
A
#
# COMPACT_ATOMS: atom_id res chain seq x y z
N MET A 1 -1.12 -0.75 25.32
CA MET A 1 0.26 -0.89 24.77
C MET A 1 0.75 0.50 24.41
N SER A 2 2.07 0.76 24.35
CA SER A 2 2.62 2.05 23.92
C SER A 2 3.39 1.90 22.62
N LEU A 3 3.31 2.89 21.74
CA LEU A 3 4.13 2.96 20.52
C LEU A 3 5.63 2.85 20.84
N ARG A 4 6.06 3.38 22.02
CA ARG A 4 7.46 3.33 22.49
C ARG A 4 7.97 1.91 22.82
N ASN A 5 7.13 0.90 22.76
CA ASN A 5 7.53 -0.49 22.98
C ASN A 5 8.20 -1.13 21.75
N TYR A 6 8.22 -0.45 20.60
CA TYR A 6 8.78 -0.98 19.36
C TYR A 6 10.09 -0.29 19.00
N ASP A 7 10.94 -1.01 18.28
CA ASP A 7 12.25 -0.51 17.79
C ASP A 7 12.20 -0.21 16.29
N ALA A 8 11.22 -0.79 15.60
CA ALA A 8 11.06 -0.65 14.17
C ALA A 8 9.58 -0.58 13.75
N LEU A 9 9.35 0.18 12.69
CA LEU A 9 8.07 0.22 11.99
C LEU A 9 8.26 -0.36 10.58
N SER A 10 7.42 -1.34 10.20
CA SER A 10 7.32 -1.76 8.81
C SER A 10 6.07 -1.15 8.18
N PHE A 11 6.21 -0.59 6.99
CA PHE A 11 5.15 0.15 6.32
C PHE A 11 4.69 -0.55 5.05
N ASP A 12 3.37 -0.68 4.89
CA ASP A 12 2.77 -0.56 3.57
C ASP A 12 2.90 0.88 3.07
N VAL A 13 2.94 1.07 1.76
CA VAL A 13 3.19 2.39 1.16
C VAL A 13 1.96 2.95 0.46
N TYR A 14 1.36 2.18 -0.44
CA TYR A 14 0.30 2.65 -1.32
C TYR A 14 -1.08 2.48 -0.67
N GLY A 15 -1.75 3.61 -0.44
CA GLY A 15 -2.93 3.72 0.41
C GLY A 15 -2.61 4.11 1.85
N THR A 16 -1.36 3.92 2.29
CA THR A 16 -0.88 4.28 3.64
C THR A 16 -0.13 5.62 3.65
N LEU A 17 0.89 5.74 2.81
CA LEU A 17 1.79 6.90 2.70
C LEU A 17 1.59 7.67 1.37
N ILE A 18 1.27 6.95 0.31
CA ILE A 18 0.98 7.44 -1.04
C ILE A 18 -0.52 7.35 -1.29
N ASP A 19 -1.13 8.45 -1.74
CA ASP A 19 -2.54 8.51 -2.13
C ASP A 19 -2.72 7.87 -3.52
N TRP A 20 -2.71 6.56 -3.51
CA TRP A 20 -2.81 5.74 -4.71
C TRP A 20 -4.19 5.82 -5.37
N GLU A 21 -5.27 6.01 -4.57
CA GLU A 21 -6.63 6.15 -5.13
C GLU A 21 -6.71 7.37 -6.05
N SER A 22 -6.20 8.51 -5.62
CA SER A 22 -6.11 9.71 -6.48
C SER A 22 -5.24 9.47 -7.71
N GLY A 23 -4.12 8.74 -7.54
CA GLY A 23 -3.23 8.38 -8.64
C GLY A 23 -3.88 7.45 -9.67
N MET A 24 -4.59 6.41 -9.20
CA MET A 24 -5.35 5.47 -10.04
C MET A 24 -6.47 6.18 -10.79
N LEU A 25 -7.30 6.95 -10.10
CA LEU A 25 -8.41 7.68 -10.70
C LEU A 25 -7.92 8.62 -11.80
N ALA A 26 -6.88 9.42 -11.53
CA ALA A 26 -6.27 10.29 -12.53
C ALA A 26 -5.73 9.51 -13.74
N GLY A 27 -5.17 8.32 -13.51
CA GLY A 27 -4.65 7.45 -14.57
C GLY A 27 -5.74 6.77 -15.39
N LEU A 28 -6.93 6.54 -14.81
CA LEU A 28 -8.08 5.90 -15.47
C LEU A 28 -9.00 6.90 -16.18
N ARG A 29 -8.85 8.22 -15.95
CA ARG A 29 -9.62 9.27 -16.66
C ARG A 29 -9.70 9.07 -18.17
N PRO A 30 -8.62 8.68 -18.90
CA PRO A 30 -8.74 8.44 -20.34
C PRO A 30 -9.75 7.35 -20.75
N LEU A 31 -10.15 6.47 -19.82
CA LEU A 31 -11.25 5.51 -20.02
C LEU A 31 -12.58 6.09 -19.54
N THR A 32 -12.62 6.57 -18.27
CA THR A 32 -13.89 6.98 -17.64
C THR A 32 -14.51 8.21 -18.28
N ASP A 33 -13.71 9.16 -18.80
CA ASP A 33 -14.20 10.37 -19.50
C ASP A 33 -14.84 10.06 -20.88
N ARG A 34 -14.72 8.81 -21.36
CA ARG A 34 -15.34 8.35 -22.62
C ARG A 34 -16.67 7.64 -22.41
N LEU A 35 -17.11 7.49 -21.16
CA LEU A 35 -18.38 6.84 -20.83
C LEU A 35 -19.55 7.80 -21.07
N ASP A 36 -20.63 7.29 -21.63
CA ASP A 36 -21.89 8.05 -21.81
C ASP A 36 -22.60 8.34 -20.48
N THR A 37 -22.29 7.54 -19.44
CA THR A 37 -22.83 7.68 -18.08
C THR A 37 -21.69 7.77 -17.08
N GLU A 38 -21.75 8.74 -16.20
CA GLU A 38 -20.74 8.93 -15.17
C GLU A 38 -20.68 7.72 -14.23
N MET A 39 -19.46 7.25 -13.96
CA MET A 39 -19.15 6.19 -13.00
C MET A 39 -18.57 6.83 -11.74
N SER A 40 -19.06 6.43 -10.55
CA SER A 40 -18.51 6.97 -9.31
C SER A 40 -17.05 6.54 -9.09
N ASP A 41 -16.26 7.36 -8.42
CA ASP A 41 -14.87 7.05 -8.10
C ASP A 41 -14.74 5.71 -7.37
N ASP A 42 -15.61 5.42 -6.39
CA ASP A 42 -15.60 4.13 -5.69
C ASP A 42 -15.86 2.94 -6.63
N ALA A 43 -16.80 3.05 -7.58
CA ALA A 43 -17.03 1.99 -8.55
C ALA A 43 -15.83 1.78 -9.49
N VAL A 44 -15.13 2.84 -9.88
CA VAL A 44 -13.88 2.76 -10.67
C VAL A 44 -12.78 2.06 -9.88
N LEU A 45 -12.60 2.42 -8.60
CA LEU A 45 -11.62 1.82 -7.72
C LEU A 45 -11.91 0.33 -7.45
N GLU A 46 -13.17 -0.04 -7.21
CA GLU A 46 -13.59 -1.44 -7.03
C GLU A 46 -13.37 -2.28 -8.29
N MET A 47 -13.69 -1.75 -9.47
CA MET A 47 -13.40 -2.41 -10.75
C MET A 47 -11.88 -2.65 -10.89
N HIS A 48 -11.06 -1.63 -10.62
CA HIS A 48 -9.62 -1.75 -10.65
C HIS A 48 -9.11 -2.80 -9.67
N ALA A 49 -9.56 -2.77 -8.41
CA ALA A 49 -9.16 -3.71 -7.37
C ALA A 49 -9.42 -5.18 -7.74
N ARG A 50 -10.59 -5.47 -8.34
CA ARG A 50 -10.90 -6.83 -8.81
C ARG A 50 -9.92 -7.31 -9.88
N HIS A 51 -9.62 -6.48 -10.87
CA HIS A 51 -8.68 -6.82 -11.93
C HIS A 51 -7.24 -6.93 -11.44
N GLU A 52 -6.85 -6.06 -10.52
CA GLU A 52 -5.52 -6.09 -9.91
C GLU A 52 -5.31 -7.34 -9.07
N SER A 53 -6.24 -7.65 -8.17
CA SER A 53 -6.19 -8.86 -7.34
C SER A 53 -6.13 -10.13 -8.20
N ALA A 54 -6.94 -10.23 -9.25
CA ALA A 54 -6.89 -11.33 -10.20
C ALA A 54 -5.53 -11.42 -10.92
N ALA A 55 -4.98 -10.29 -11.39
CA ALA A 55 -3.67 -10.28 -12.07
C ALA A 55 -2.54 -10.68 -11.14
N GLN A 56 -2.53 -10.23 -9.88
CA GLN A 56 -1.56 -10.61 -8.86
C GLN A 56 -1.61 -12.12 -8.55
N ALA A 57 -2.81 -12.69 -8.46
CA ALA A 57 -2.99 -14.12 -8.23
C ALA A 57 -2.47 -14.99 -9.40
N TRP A 58 -2.70 -14.53 -10.64
CA TRP A 58 -2.29 -15.27 -11.84
C TRP A 58 -0.80 -15.10 -12.20
N THR A 59 -0.20 -13.96 -11.84
CA THR A 59 1.18 -13.61 -12.19
C THR A 59 1.94 -13.04 -10.99
N PRO A 60 2.15 -13.81 -9.91
CA PRO A 60 2.64 -13.31 -8.62
C PRO A 60 4.06 -12.74 -8.66
N ALA A 61 4.86 -13.08 -9.66
CA ALA A 61 6.23 -12.58 -9.83
C ALA A 61 6.35 -11.52 -10.93
N ARG A 62 5.23 -11.06 -11.52
CA ARG A 62 5.27 -10.03 -12.56
C ARG A 62 5.56 -8.67 -11.93
N ARG A 63 6.37 -7.84 -12.61
CA ARG A 63 6.61 -6.45 -12.16
C ARG A 63 5.31 -5.66 -12.12
N TYR A 64 5.16 -4.82 -11.11
CA TYR A 64 3.91 -4.12 -10.84
C TYR A 64 3.48 -3.18 -11.98
N ALA A 65 4.41 -2.42 -12.57
CA ALA A 65 4.12 -1.57 -13.73
C ALA A 65 3.56 -2.37 -14.92
N ASP A 66 4.11 -3.56 -15.20
CA ASP A 66 3.64 -4.44 -16.28
C ASP A 66 2.30 -5.11 -15.94
N LEU A 67 2.07 -5.38 -14.66
CA LEU A 67 0.80 -5.89 -14.14
C LEU A 67 -0.29 -4.84 -14.31
N LEU A 68 -0.04 -3.59 -13.92
CA LEU A 68 -0.99 -2.49 -14.07
C LEU A 68 -1.35 -2.19 -15.52
N ALA A 69 -0.40 -2.36 -16.46
CA ALA A 69 -0.73 -2.26 -17.89
C ALA A 69 -1.79 -3.30 -18.30
N THR A 70 -1.73 -4.52 -17.74
CA THR A 70 -2.76 -5.55 -17.96
C THR A 70 -4.06 -5.18 -17.26
N VAL A 71 -4.01 -4.65 -16.05
CA VAL A 71 -5.20 -4.18 -15.31
C VAL A 71 -5.93 -3.10 -16.08
N TYR A 72 -5.21 -2.09 -16.59
CA TYR A 72 -5.81 -1.03 -17.42
C TYR A 72 -6.54 -1.58 -18.63
N ARG A 73 -5.94 -2.55 -19.34
CA ARG A 73 -6.59 -3.21 -20.47
C ARG A 73 -7.87 -3.93 -20.05
N ARG A 74 -7.84 -4.64 -18.89
CA ARG A 74 -9.03 -5.34 -18.39
C ARG A 74 -10.14 -4.38 -17.99
N CYS A 75 -9.80 -3.24 -17.37
CA CYS A 75 -10.78 -2.18 -17.11
C CYS A 75 -11.40 -1.66 -18.41
N ALA A 76 -10.59 -1.38 -19.44
CA ALA A 76 -11.09 -0.96 -20.74
C ALA A 76 -12.04 -2.00 -21.36
N GLU A 77 -11.65 -3.29 -21.35
CA GLU A 77 -12.46 -4.40 -21.85
C GLU A 77 -13.82 -4.50 -21.10
N GLU A 78 -13.82 -4.37 -19.77
CA GLU A 78 -15.05 -4.39 -18.95
C GLU A 78 -15.98 -3.20 -19.28
N LEU A 79 -15.40 -2.04 -19.59
CA LEU A 79 -16.12 -0.84 -20.02
C LEU A 79 -16.53 -0.88 -21.52
N GLY A 80 -16.31 -1.98 -22.22
CA GLY A 80 -16.62 -2.12 -23.66
C GLY A 80 -15.70 -1.32 -24.57
N MET A 81 -14.51 -0.96 -24.12
CA MET A 81 -13.55 -0.13 -24.84
C MET A 81 -12.32 -0.94 -25.30
N VAL A 82 -11.68 -0.41 -26.35
CA VAL A 82 -10.36 -0.88 -26.78
C VAL A 82 -9.31 0.13 -26.32
N ALA A 83 -8.32 -0.35 -25.58
CA ALA A 83 -7.12 0.40 -25.20
C ALA A 83 -5.92 -0.11 -25.98
N SER A 84 -5.11 0.81 -26.52
CA SER A 84 -3.82 0.46 -27.12
C SER A 84 -2.83 -0.02 -26.06
N TRP A 85 -1.83 -0.81 -26.48
CA TRP A 85 -0.77 -1.22 -25.54
C TRP A 85 0.03 -0.03 -25.02
N GLU A 86 0.17 1.02 -25.79
CA GLU A 86 0.81 2.26 -25.36
C GLU A 86 0.06 2.95 -24.23
N GLU A 87 -1.28 3.03 -24.30
CA GLU A 87 -2.11 3.56 -23.20
C GLU A 87 -1.97 2.72 -21.94
N CYS A 88 -2.02 1.39 -22.09
CA CYS A 88 -1.83 0.45 -20.98
C CYS A 88 -0.45 0.63 -20.32
N ALA A 89 0.62 0.65 -21.10
CA ALA A 89 1.99 0.83 -20.60
C ALA A 89 2.19 2.19 -19.92
N ARG A 90 1.57 3.25 -20.46
CA ARG A 90 1.60 4.59 -19.87
C ARG A 90 0.92 4.61 -18.51
N TYR A 91 -0.18 3.90 -18.33
CA TYR A 91 -0.83 3.77 -17.04
C TYR A 91 0.07 3.09 -16.00
N GLY A 92 0.66 1.94 -16.33
CA GLY A 92 1.57 1.23 -15.44
C GLY A 92 2.81 2.04 -15.04
N ALA A 93 3.32 2.88 -15.96
CA ALA A 93 4.48 3.73 -15.71
C ALA A 93 4.20 4.94 -14.79
N ARG A 94 2.95 5.21 -14.40
CA ARG A 94 2.59 6.38 -13.58
C ARG A 94 2.77 6.19 -12.07
N VAL A 95 3.01 4.98 -11.60
CA VAL A 95 3.13 4.69 -10.17
C VAL A 95 4.15 5.61 -9.45
N PRO A 96 5.34 5.90 -10.02
CA PRO A 96 6.29 6.83 -9.42
C PRO A 96 5.76 8.26 -9.24
N ASP A 97 4.72 8.64 -9.99
CA ASP A 97 4.14 9.99 -9.99
C ASP A 97 2.97 10.16 -9.02
N TRP A 98 2.48 9.08 -8.42
CA TRP A 98 1.35 9.15 -7.50
C TRP A 98 1.67 10.04 -6.29
N PRO A 99 0.72 10.90 -5.85
CA PRO A 99 0.98 11.87 -4.79
C PRO A 99 1.14 11.18 -3.43
N ALA A 100 1.97 11.74 -2.56
CA ALA A 100 1.96 11.37 -1.14
C ALA A 100 0.75 12.02 -0.45
N PHE A 101 0.24 11.38 0.62
CA PHE A 101 -0.66 12.09 1.52
C PHE A 101 0.07 13.29 2.14
N PRO A 102 -0.62 14.42 2.37
CA PRO A 102 0.02 15.67 2.82
C PRO A 102 0.79 15.55 4.13
N ASP A 103 0.39 14.60 4.99
CA ASP A 103 0.96 14.37 6.31
C ASP A 103 2.08 13.33 6.34
N SER A 104 2.32 12.61 5.25
CA SER A 104 3.23 11.45 5.26
C SER A 104 4.69 11.85 5.50
N ALA A 105 5.21 12.83 4.76
CA ALA A 105 6.62 13.19 4.82
C ALA A 105 7.03 13.70 6.22
N ASP A 106 6.26 14.62 6.79
CA ASP A 106 6.56 15.21 8.10
C ASP A 106 6.43 14.17 9.22
N ALA A 107 5.39 13.32 9.18
CA ALA A 107 5.21 12.25 10.15
C ALA A 107 6.35 11.22 10.09
N LEU A 108 6.78 10.82 8.88
CA LEU A 108 7.90 9.92 8.69
C LEU A 108 9.21 10.52 9.18
N ALA A 109 9.48 11.80 8.90
CA ALA A 109 10.68 12.50 9.36
C ALA A 109 10.76 12.54 10.90
N TYR A 110 9.62 12.72 11.58
CA TYR A 110 9.54 12.64 13.04
C TYR A 110 9.79 11.21 13.53
N LEU A 111 9.07 10.22 13.00
CA LEU A 111 9.15 8.82 13.44
C LEU A 111 10.53 8.20 13.21
N LYS A 112 11.24 8.60 12.13
CA LYS A 112 12.62 8.15 11.84
C LYS A 112 13.62 8.46 12.97
N GLN A 113 13.36 9.48 13.79
CA GLN A 113 14.21 9.82 14.92
C GLN A 113 14.11 8.78 16.06
N HIS A 114 13.10 7.93 16.04
CA HIS A 114 12.77 7.00 17.12
C HIS A 114 12.77 5.54 16.68
N TYR A 115 12.64 5.26 15.38
CA TYR A 115 12.44 3.91 14.85
C TYR A 115 13.34 3.63 13.66
N ARG A 116 13.65 2.36 13.46
CA ARG A 116 14.09 1.87 12.15
C ARG A 116 12.89 1.78 11.23
N MET A 117 13.02 2.32 10.02
CA MET A 117 11.93 2.45 9.06
C MET A 117 12.10 1.45 7.93
N ILE A 118 11.13 0.57 7.77
CA ILE A 118 11.18 -0.55 6.83
C ILE A 118 9.96 -0.49 5.92
N VAL A 119 10.14 -0.86 4.66
CA VAL A 119 9.04 -0.97 3.67
C VAL A 119 8.74 -2.43 3.37
N LEU A 120 7.45 -2.78 3.31
CA LEU A 120 6.93 -3.99 2.68
C LEU A 120 5.81 -3.62 1.71
N SER A 121 6.09 -3.57 0.42
CA SER A 121 5.18 -2.98 -0.57
C SER A 121 4.92 -3.87 -1.78
N ASN A 122 3.67 -3.83 -2.27
CA ASN A 122 3.19 -4.55 -3.45
C ASN A 122 3.54 -3.87 -4.78
N VAL A 123 4.74 -3.29 -4.90
CA VAL A 123 5.21 -2.66 -6.14
C VAL A 123 6.56 -3.21 -6.58
N ASP A 124 7.03 -2.80 -7.75
CA ASP A 124 8.41 -3.03 -8.18
C ASP A 124 9.36 -1.95 -7.66
N ASN A 125 10.67 -2.25 -7.71
CA ASN A 125 11.73 -1.38 -7.19
C ASN A 125 11.77 -0.01 -7.87
N ALA A 126 11.54 0.05 -9.18
CA ALA A 126 11.55 1.31 -9.92
C ALA A 126 10.36 2.21 -9.54
N SER A 127 9.17 1.61 -9.37
CA SER A 127 7.97 2.32 -8.89
C SER A 127 8.18 2.88 -7.49
N PHE A 128 8.75 2.08 -6.59
CA PHE A 128 9.02 2.55 -5.21
C PHE A 128 10.07 3.67 -5.16
N ALA A 129 11.10 3.63 -6.00
CA ALA A 129 12.14 4.66 -6.02
C ALA A 129 11.58 6.07 -6.24
N GLY A 130 10.59 6.25 -7.12
CA GLY A 130 9.90 7.52 -7.32
C GLY A 130 9.11 7.97 -6.09
N SER A 131 8.41 7.05 -5.45
CA SER A 131 7.66 7.31 -4.21
C SER A 131 8.60 7.61 -3.04
N ALA A 132 9.72 6.91 -2.91
CA ALA A 132 10.73 7.15 -1.88
C ALA A 132 11.33 8.56 -1.97
N ALA A 133 11.65 9.02 -3.20
CA ALA A 133 12.13 10.38 -3.42
C ALA A 133 11.10 11.44 -2.98
N ARG A 134 9.81 11.17 -3.15
CA ARG A 134 8.70 12.03 -2.75
C ARG A 134 8.48 12.06 -1.24
N LEU A 135 8.67 10.91 -0.57
CA LEU A 135 8.57 10.78 0.88
C LEU A 135 9.80 11.35 1.62
N GLY A 136 10.93 11.52 0.92
CA GLY A 136 12.12 12.20 1.43
C GLY A 136 12.80 11.50 2.61
N LEU A 137 12.72 10.17 2.70
CA LEU A 137 13.24 9.39 3.82
C LEU A 137 14.28 8.37 3.37
N ASP A 138 15.37 8.24 4.16
CA ASP A 138 16.29 7.11 4.08
C ASP A 138 15.72 5.92 4.85
N TRP A 139 15.37 4.87 4.12
CA TRP A 139 14.81 3.64 4.66
C TRP A 139 15.91 2.70 5.15
N ASP A 140 15.70 2.05 6.30
CA ASP A 140 16.64 1.04 6.83
C ASP A 140 16.50 -0.31 6.10
N GLY A 141 15.34 -0.56 5.48
CA GLY A 141 15.09 -1.72 4.64
C GLY A 141 13.94 -1.44 3.67
N VAL A 142 14.08 -1.90 2.45
CA VAL A 142 13.04 -1.80 1.41
C VAL A 142 12.83 -3.19 0.83
N PHE A 143 11.60 -3.70 0.97
CA PHE A 143 11.21 -5.03 0.51
C PHE A 143 9.98 -4.88 -0.39
N THR A 144 10.19 -5.04 -1.68
CA THR A 144 9.15 -4.91 -2.70
C THR A 144 8.63 -6.28 -3.14
N ALA A 145 7.49 -6.31 -3.81
CA ALA A 145 6.99 -7.53 -4.43
C ALA A 145 7.96 -8.11 -5.47
N GLU A 146 8.78 -7.25 -6.11
CA GLU A 146 9.83 -7.68 -7.03
C GLU A 146 10.93 -8.46 -6.31
N ASP A 147 11.39 -8.00 -5.14
CA ASP A 147 12.41 -8.67 -4.33
C ASP A 147 11.90 -10.00 -3.76
N VAL A 148 10.65 -10.00 -3.31
CA VAL A 148 10.00 -11.19 -2.73
C VAL A 148 9.61 -12.20 -3.81
N GLY A 149 9.29 -11.74 -5.02
CA GLY A 149 8.69 -12.53 -6.09
C GLY A 149 7.24 -12.94 -5.77
N SER A 150 6.53 -12.10 -5.00
CA SER A 150 5.15 -12.37 -4.54
C SER A 150 4.48 -11.09 -4.06
N TYR A 151 3.16 -11.03 -4.21
CA TYR A 151 2.32 -9.94 -3.69
C TYR A 151 1.69 -10.30 -2.34
N LYS A 152 1.57 -9.33 -1.43
CA LYS A 152 0.68 -9.44 -0.26
C LYS A 152 -0.77 -9.68 -0.76
N PRO A 153 -1.57 -10.47 -0.09
CA PRO A 153 -1.42 -11.01 1.26
C PRO A 153 -0.71 -12.38 1.34
N ALA A 154 -0.04 -12.85 0.27
CA ALA A 154 0.62 -14.16 0.30
C ALA A 154 1.63 -14.25 1.46
N GLN A 155 1.62 -15.39 2.18
CA GLN A 155 2.44 -15.68 3.36
C GLN A 155 3.92 -15.37 3.13
N ARG A 156 4.44 -15.68 1.93
CA ARG A 156 5.84 -15.45 1.55
C ARG A 156 6.33 -14.02 1.81
N ASN A 157 5.45 -13.00 1.71
CA ASN A 157 5.83 -11.61 1.96
C ASN A 157 6.13 -11.38 3.44
N PHE A 158 5.34 -11.97 4.34
CA PHE A 158 5.54 -11.85 5.77
C PHE A 158 6.70 -12.71 6.27
N ASP A 159 6.89 -13.91 5.70
CA ASP A 159 8.07 -14.73 5.97
C ASP A 159 9.36 -13.98 5.58
N TYR A 160 9.35 -13.32 4.41
CA TYR A 160 10.47 -12.50 3.94
C TYR A 160 10.73 -11.31 4.88
N LEU A 161 9.68 -10.54 5.23
CA LEU A 161 9.78 -9.43 6.18
C LEU A 161 10.44 -9.89 7.49
N LEU A 162 9.93 -10.95 8.10
CA LEU A 162 10.41 -11.45 9.39
C LEU A 162 11.85 -11.98 9.29
N ALA A 163 12.22 -12.65 8.21
CA ALA A 163 13.59 -13.12 7.99
C ALA A 163 14.56 -11.94 7.85
N GLN A 164 14.22 -10.93 7.06
CA GLN A 164 15.09 -9.76 6.85
C GLN A 164 15.21 -8.91 8.12
N THR A 165 14.11 -8.63 8.80
CA THR A 165 14.13 -7.86 10.04
C THR A 165 14.87 -8.61 11.15
N GLY A 166 14.74 -9.94 11.24
CA GLY A 166 15.52 -10.78 12.13
C GLY A 166 17.03 -10.70 11.85
N ALA A 167 17.43 -10.75 10.58
CA ALA A 167 18.83 -10.57 10.17
C ALA A 167 19.38 -9.16 10.50
N MET A 168 18.50 -8.16 10.55
CA MET A 168 18.82 -6.81 11.03
C MET A 168 18.87 -6.70 12.56
N GLY A 169 18.63 -7.78 13.31
CA GLY A 169 18.61 -7.79 14.77
C GLY A 169 17.34 -7.21 15.40
N ILE A 170 16.24 -7.12 14.62
CA ILE A 170 14.94 -6.64 15.11
C ILE A 170 14.12 -7.86 15.55
N GLU A 171 13.79 -7.92 16.84
CA GLU A 171 12.91 -8.95 17.37
C GLU A 171 11.46 -8.73 16.86
N LYS A 172 10.76 -9.80 16.52
CA LYS A 172 9.36 -9.73 16.04
C LYS A 172 8.45 -8.96 17.00
N ALA A 173 8.61 -9.14 18.32
CA ALA A 173 7.83 -8.43 19.33
C ALA A 173 8.13 -6.91 19.41
N ARG A 174 9.20 -6.47 18.75
CA ARG A 174 9.64 -5.07 18.68
C ARG A 174 9.39 -4.44 17.32
N LEU A 175 8.72 -5.16 16.40
CA LEU A 175 8.32 -4.70 15.08
C LEU A 175 6.82 -4.41 15.06
N LEU A 176 6.43 -3.20 14.67
CA LEU A 176 5.03 -2.80 14.46
C LEU A 176 4.77 -2.65 12.96
N HIS A 177 3.81 -3.42 12.44
CA HIS A 177 3.41 -3.30 11.03
C HIS A 177 2.35 -2.22 10.86
N THR A 178 2.62 -1.20 10.04
CA THR A 178 1.81 0.00 9.86
C THR A 178 1.24 0.05 8.44
N ALA A 179 -0.08 0.03 8.31
CA ALA A 179 -0.75 -0.08 7.02
C ALA A 179 -2.18 0.47 7.02
N GLU A 180 -2.71 0.74 5.84
CA GLU A 180 -4.14 0.99 5.62
C GLU A 180 -4.89 -0.31 5.36
N SER A 181 -4.38 -1.20 4.51
CA SER A 181 -5.13 -2.31 3.96
C SER A 181 -5.39 -3.44 4.97
N MET A 182 -6.68 -3.67 5.28
CA MET A 182 -7.06 -4.85 6.05
C MET A 182 -6.74 -6.15 5.32
N PHE A 183 -7.02 -6.20 4.01
CA PHE A 183 -6.85 -7.40 3.19
C PHE A 183 -5.37 -7.77 2.99
N HIS A 184 -4.55 -6.81 2.54
CA HIS A 184 -3.16 -7.09 2.20
C HIS A 184 -2.23 -7.17 3.42
N ASP A 185 -2.57 -6.49 4.52
CA ASP A 185 -1.64 -6.23 5.61
C ASP A 185 -2.13 -6.71 6.97
N HIS A 186 -3.26 -6.21 7.48
CA HIS A 186 -3.65 -6.48 8.86
C HIS A 186 -4.05 -7.93 9.12
N VAL A 187 -4.81 -8.54 8.22
CA VAL A 187 -5.18 -9.96 8.34
C VAL A 187 -3.94 -10.84 8.35
N PRO A 188 -3.02 -10.78 7.37
CA PRO A 188 -1.82 -11.60 7.41
C PRO A 188 -0.81 -11.19 8.50
N ALA A 189 -0.68 -9.92 8.87
CA ALA A 189 0.18 -9.51 9.98
C ALA A 189 -0.25 -10.18 11.29
N ARG A 190 -1.54 -10.18 11.59
CA ARG A 190 -2.08 -10.86 12.78
C ARG A 190 -1.91 -12.37 12.73
N ALA A 191 -2.08 -12.99 11.56
CA ALA A 191 -1.83 -14.41 11.37
C ALA A 191 -0.36 -14.79 11.65
N ASN A 192 0.58 -13.86 11.41
CA ASN A 192 2.00 -14.00 11.71
C ASN A 192 2.39 -13.56 13.15
N GLY A 193 1.42 -13.16 13.97
CA GLY A 193 1.65 -12.72 15.35
C GLY A 193 2.38 -11.39 15.44
N LEU A 194 2.25 -10.52 14.45
CA LEU A 194 2.72 -9.13 14.48
C LEU A 194 1.67 -8.24 15.12
N ASP A 195 2.13 -7.29 15.93
CA ASP A 195 1.35 -6.13 16.28
C ASP A 195 1.23 -5.18 15.09
N ASN A 196 0.11 -4.46 15.02
CA ASN A 196 -0.21 -3.64 13.87
C ASN A 196 -0.81 -2.29 14.23
N ALA A 197 -0.53 -1.27 13.42
CA ALA A 197 -1.12 0.05 13.48
C ALA A 197 -1.93 0.31 12.20
N TRP A 198 -3.23 0.46 12.34
CA TRP A 198 -4.12 0.76 11.23
C TRP A 198 -4.15 2.27 10.97
N ILE A 199 -3.68 2.69 9.80
CA ILE A 199 -3.80 4.06 9.31
C ILE A 199 -5.05 4.13 8.44
N TYR A 200 -6.21 4.39 9.07
CA TYR A 200 -7.51 4.32 8.41
C TYR A 200 -7.79 5.56 7.55
N ARG A 201 -7.13 5.63 6.39
CA ARG A 201 -7.25 6.75 5.43
C ARG A 201 -8.69 6.94 4.90
N ARG A 202 -9.46 5.86 4.87
CA ARG A 202 -10.85 5.88 4.41
C ARG A 202 -11.88 6.13 5.51
N HIS A 203 -11.50 6.66 6.68
CA HIS A 203 -12.40 6.88 7.82
C HIS A 203 -13.67 7.71 7.50
N ALA A 204 -13.61 8.57 6.47
CA ALA A 204 -14.75 9.38 5.98
C ALA A 204 -15.43 8.80 4.72
N LYS A 205 -15.03 7.60 4.26
CA LYS A 205 -15.56 6.94 3.05
C LYS A 205 -16.16 5.58 3.41
N GLN A 206 -17.03 5.07 2.54
CA GLN A 206 -17.56 3.71 2.65
C GLN A 206 -16.73 2.72 1.84
N GLY A 207 -16.83 1.42 2.18
CA GLY A 207 -16.14 0.35 1.45
C GLY A 207 -14.62 0.36 1.61
N PHE A 208 -13.97 -0.44 0.80
CA PHE A 208 -12.52 -0.67 0.85
C PHE A 208 -11.74 0.02 -0.29
N GLY A 209 -12.43 0.77 -1.16
CA GLY A 209 -11.82 1.50 -2.27
C GLY A 209 -11.06 0.61 -3.24
N ALA A 210 -9.77 0.88 -3.41
CA ALA A 210 -8.90 0.12 -4.29
C ALA A 210 -8.36 -1.20 -3.66
N THR A 211 -8.89 -1.64 -2.51
CA THR A 211 -8.53 -2.94 -1.91
C THR A 211 -9.71 -3.91 -1.92
N MET A 212 -9.43 -5.20 -1.85
CA MET A 212 -10.46 -6.22 -1.73
C MET A 212 -11.09 -6.22 -0.32
N ASP A 213 -12.36 -6.61 -0.25
CA ASP A 213 -13.03 -6.85 1.02
C ASP A 213 -12.33 -7.99 1.77
N PRO A 214 -11.85 -7.78 3.01
CA PRO A 214 -11.22 -8.82 3.80
C PRO A 214 -12.23 -9.86 4.38
N GLY A 215 -13.53 -9.66 4.19
CA GLY A 215 -14.61 -10.43 4.79
C GLY A 215 -14.84 -10.07 6.27
N ALA A 216 -13.78 -10.02 7.07
CA ALA A 216 -13.82 -9.61 8.47
C ALA A 216 -12.63 -8.70 8.79
N LEU A 217 -12.87 -7.65 9.58
CA LEU A 217 -11.78 -6.77 10.03
C LEU A 217 -10.91 -7.50 11.05
N ALA A 218 -9.61 -7.48 10.83
CA ALA A 218 -8.64 -7.98 11.80
C ALA A 218 -8.58 -7.04 13.02
N PRO A 219 -8.41 -7.57 14.24
CA PRO A 219 -8.12 -6.71 15.39
C PRO A 219 -6.81 -5.97 15.17
N THR A 220 -6.80 -4.68 15.55
CA THR A 220 -5.62 -3.83 15.44
C THR A 220 -5.09 -3.46 16.83
N THR A 221 -3.77 -3.37 16.96
CA THR A 221 -3.13 -2.94 18.22
C THR A 221 -3.31 -1.44 18.43
N PHE A 222 -3.19 -0.68 17.33
CA PHE A 222 -3.45 0.76 17.29
C PHE A 222 -4.30 1.10 16.07
N ARG A 223 -5.03 2.22 16.16
CA ARG A 223 -5.77 2.81 15.05
C ARG A 223 -5.58 4.32 15.06
N PHE A 224 -5.27 4.86 13.89
CA PHE A 224 -5.14 6.30 13.63
C PHE A 224 -5.82 6.64 12.31
N ASP A 225 -6.37 7.84 12.20
CA ASP A 225 -7.00 8.28 10.95
C ASP A 225 -5.96 8.92 9.99
N SER A 226 -4.71 9.14 10.47
CA SER A 226 -3.61 9.70 9.66
C SER A 226 -2.24 9.34 10.24
N MET A 227 -1.18 9.49 9.45
CA MET A 227 0.20 9.38 9.94
C MET A 227 0.56 10.50 10.92
N ALA A 228 0.01 11.71 10.71
CA ALA A 228 0.17 12.82 11.65
C ALA A 228 -0.41 12.48 13.03
N GLU A 229 -1.56 11.83 13.09
CA GLU A 229 -2.15 11.38 14.35
C GLU A 229 -1.28 10.34 15.06
N MET A 230 -0.72 9.37 14.32
CA MET A 230 0.23 8.40 14.87
C MET A 230 1.48 9.07 15.45
N ALA A 231 2.07 10.01 14.71
CA ALA A 231 3.24 10.77 15.16
C ALA A 231 2.93 11.57 16.44
N ALA A 232 1.80 12.29 16.45
CA ALA A 232 1.35 13.04 17.63
C ALA A 232 1.04 12.14 18.84
N ALA A 233 0.51 10.93 18.63
CA ALA A 233 0.30 9.96 19.69
C ALA A 233 1.63 9.49 20.31
N HIS A 234 2.64 9.23 19.48
CA HIS A 234 3.99 8.90 19.95
C HIS A 234 4.62 10.04 20.76
N GLU A 235 4.50 11.30 20.26
CA GLU A 235 5.03 12.49 20.92
C GLU A 235 4.43 12.68 22.33
N ARG A 236 3.13 12.49 22.49
CA ARG A 236 2.43 12.56 23.78
C ARG A 236 2.80 11.44 24.76
N GLY A 237 3.57 10.45 24.36
CA GLY A 237 4.06 9.41 25.27
C GLY A 237 3.24 8.13 25.33
N GLY A 238 2.33 7.93 24.44
CA GLY A 238 1.58 6.69 24.36
C GLY A 238 0.30 6.80 23.54
N ALA A 239 -0.16 5.70 23.06
CA ALA A 239 -1.58 5.49 22.71
C ALA A 239 -2.21 4.68 23.81
#